data_303096708aaade63d3e3fdf2efef4d06
#
_entry.id   303096708aaade63d3e3fdf2efef4d06
#
_cell.length_a   1.000
_cell.length_b   1.000
_cell.length_c   1.000
_cell.angle_alpha   90.00
_cell.angle_beta   90.00
_cell.angle_gamma   90.00
#
_symmetry.space_group_name_H-M   'P 1'
#
loop_
_entity.id
_entity.type
_entity.pdbx_description
1 polymer ?
#
loop_
_entity_poly.entity_id
_entity_poly.type
_entity_poly.pdbx_seq_one_letter_code
_entity_poly.pdbx_strand_id
1 'polypeptide(L)'
;MRKTIILLGFLIALFALQLTAQDKSVITVRSSEVNNGVVIVTVHQATPGEGKVSFELHCNKGAPGCKGLEPGNYLMVRLPKNYGMYDCANVELYPSSADPDHSQNIGSYCLIDK
;
A
#
# COMPACT_ATOMS: atom_id res chain seq x y z
N MET A 1 0.30 26.45 -34.14
CA MET A 1 1.30 26.42 -33.05
C MET A 1 0.72 26.43 -31.67
N ARG A 2 -0.30 27.24 -31.39
CA ARG A 2 -0.92 27.27 -30.04
C ARG A 2 -1.57 25.95 -29.64
N LYS A 3 -2.17 25.24 -30.60
CA LYS A 3 -2.83 23.95 -30.32
C LYS A 3 -1.84 22.85 -29.91
N THR A 4 -0.62 22.89 -30.42
CA THR A 4 0.40 21.88 -30.10
C THR A 4 0.90 22.00 -28.67
N ILE A 5 1.03 23.22 -28.16
CA ILE A 5 1.50 23.46 -26.78
C ILE A 5 0.43 23.00 -25.76
N ILE A 6 -0.85 23.23 -26.06
CA ILE A 6 -1.95 22.81 -25.19
C ILE A 6 -2.04 21.28 -25.11
N LEU A 7 -1.84 20.59 -26.23
CA LEU A 7 -1.85 19.12 -26.28
C LEU A 7 -0.72 18.51 -25.44
N LEU A 8 0.47 19.09 -25.47
CA LEU A 8 1.60 18.62 -24.69
C LEU A 8 1.37 18.72 -23.18
N GLY A 9 0.82 19.84 -22.72
CA GLY A 9 0.49 20.01 -21.30
C GLY A 9 -0.56 19.02 -20.82
N PHE A 10 -1.56 18.73 -21.66
CA PHE A 10 -2.62 17.79 -21.33
C PHE A 10 -2.08 16.35 -21.21
N LEU A 11 -1.18 15.95 -22.12
CA LEU A 11 -0.55 14.62 -22.07
C LEU A 11 0.29 14.40 -20.82
N ILE A 12 1.04 15.41 -20.39
CA ILE A 12 1.85 15.33 -19.18
C ILE A 12 0.97 15.15 -17.94
N ALA A 13 -0.16 15.85 -17.85
CA ALA A 13 -1.08 15.73 -16.74
C ALA A 13 -1.71 14.33 -16.66
N LEU A 14 -2.09 13.74 -17.79
CA LEU A 14 -2.65 12.40 -17.85
C LEU A 14 -1.63 11.35 -17.41
N PHE A 15 -0.39 11.50 -17.82
CA PHE A 15 0.68 10.57 -17.45
C PHE A 15 0.94 10.58 -15.95
N ALA A 16 0.95 11.74 -15.31
CA ALA A 16 1.12 11.87 -13.87
C ALA A 16 -0.01 11.19 -13.09
N LEU A 17 -1.26 11.32 -13.57
CA LEU A 17 -2.41 10.66 -12.94
C LEU A 17 -2.31 9.13 -13.02
N GLN A 18 -1.82 8.58 -14.13
CA GLN A 18 -1.64 7.15 -14.29
C GLN A 18 -0.60 6.58 -13.32
N LEU A 19 0.48 7.31 -13.07
CA LEU A 19 1.52 6.87 -12.14
C LEU A 19 1.01 6.76 -10.70
N THR A 20 0.18 7.72 -10.25
CA THR A 20 -0.37 7.67 -8.90
C THR A 20 -1.40 6.58 -8.70
N ALA A 21 -2.11 6.15 -9.74
CA ALA A 21 -3.15 5.13 -9.66
C ALA A 21 -2.60 3.71 -9.48
N GLN A 22 -1.33 3.45 -9.82
CA GLN A 22 -0.74 2.11 -9.82
C GLN A 22 -0.30 1.62 -8.44
N ASP A 23 -0.21 2.50 -7.44
CA ASP A 23 0.38 2.17 -6.15
C ASP A 23 -0.65 1.77 -5.09
N LYS A 24 -1.91 1.67 -5.45
CA LYS A 24 -3.00 1.39 -4.51
C LYS A 24 -3.67 0.06 -4.82
N SER A 25 -3.97 -0.72 -3.77
CA SER A 25 -4.73 -1.95 -3.92
C SER A 25 -5.53 -2.23 -2.66
N VAL A 26 -6.66 -2.91 -2.84
CA VAL A 26 -7.47 -3.38 -1.72
C VAL A 26 -7.00 -4.78 -1.34
N ILE A 27 -6.72 -4.97 -0.06
CA ILE A 27 -6.23 -6.24 0.48
C ILE A 27 -7.18 -6.73 1.56
N THR A 28 -7.12 -8.03 1.84
CA THR A 28 -7.86 -8.66 2.92
C THR A 28 -6.86 -9.17 3.96
N VAL A 29 -6.92 -8.63 5.16
CA VAL A 29 -6.13 -9.12 6.30
C VAL A 29 -6.86 -10.32 6.89
N ARG A 30 -6.13 -11.41 7.08
CA ARG A 30 -6.67 -12.64 7.65
C ARG A 30 -6.33 -12.79 9.13
N SER A 31 -5.12 -12.42 9.51
CA SER A 31 -4.67 -12.56 10.90
C SER A 31 -3.48 -11.67 11.15
N SER A 32 -3.21 -11.42 12.43
CA SER A 32 -2.01 -10.73 12.90
C SER A 32 -1.48 -11.49 14.09
N GLU A 33 -0.15 -11.57 14.20
CA GLU A 33 0.52 -12.18 15.36
C GLU A 33 1.81 -11.43 15.66
N VAL A 34 2.33 -11.62 16.85
CA VAL A 34 3.63 -11.08 17.26
C VAL A 34 4.57 -12.24 17.51
N ASN A 35 5.74 -12.21 16.85
CA ASN A 35 6.75 -13.24 16.98
C ASN A 35 8.13 -12.59 17.05
N ASN A 36 8.83 -12.78 18.17
CA ASN A 36 10.19 -12.25 18.39
C ASN A 36 10.29 -10.73 18.15
N GLY A 37 9.28 -9.98 18.60
CA GLY A 37 9.28 -8.53 18.46
C GLY A 37 8.88 -8.03 17.08
N VAL A 38 8.40 -8.90 16.21
CA VAL A 38 7.90 -8.53 14.88
C VAL A 38 6.41 -8.80 14.83
N VAL A 39 5.65 -7.79 14.38
CA VAL A 39 4.23 -7.94 14.09
C VAL A 39 4.11 -8.47 12.67
N ILE A 40 3.44 -9.61 12.50
CA ILE A 40 3.27 -10.29 11.22
C ILE A 40 1.79 -10.28 10.88
N VAL A 41 1.44 -9.59 9.79
CA VAL A 41 0.07 -9.51 9.28
C VAL A 41 -0.02 -10.37 8.03
N THR A 42 -0.89 -11.39 8.06
CA THR A 42 -1.11 -12.28 6.91
C THR A 42 -2.21 -11.72 6.03
N VAL A 43 -1.91 -11.58 4.76
CA VAL A 43 -2.77 -10.86 3.80
C VAL A 43 -3.06 -11.73 2.59
N HIS A 44 -4.28 -11.61 2.08
CA HIS A 44 -4.66 -12.13 0.76
C HIS A 44 -5.08 -10.98 -0.14
N GLN A 45 -4.64 -11.03 -1.39
CA GLN A 45 -5.04 -10.07 -2.40
C GLN A 45 -5.64 -10.84 -3.57
N ALA A 46 -6.86 -10.48 -3.96
CA ALA A 46 -7.47 -11.04 -5.15
C ALA A 46 -6.85 -10.40 -6.38
N THR A 47 -6.30 -11.23 -7.29
CA THR A 47 -5.72 -10.76 -8.54
C THR A 47 -6.65 -11.19 -9.68
N PRO A 48 -7.14 -10.25 -10.51
CA PRO A 48 -8.03 -10.61 -11.61
C PRO A 48 -7.39 -11.64 -12.54
N GLY A 49 -8.08 -12.74 -12.76
CA GLY A 49 -7.64 -13.81 -13.67
C GLY A 49 -6.60 -14.76 -13.13
N GLU A 50 -5.99 -14.49 -11.99
CA GLU A 50 -4.88 -15.30 -11.46
C GLU A 50 -5.18 -15.93 -10.11
N GLY A 51 -6.36 -15.69 -9.55
CA GLY A 51 -6.71 -16.19 -8.24
C GLY A 51 -6.16 -15.30 -7.13
N LYS A 52 -5.94 -15.88 -5.95
CA LYS A 52 -5.52 -15.14 -4.76
C LYS A 52 -4.02 -15.18 -4.58
N VAL A 53 -3.42 -14.03 -4.30
CA VAL A 53 -2.01 -13.92 -3.93
C VAL A 53 -1.94 -13.72 -2.42
N SER A 54 -1.04 -14.48 -1.77
CA SER A 54 -0.82 -14.36 -0.32
C SER A 54 0.55 -13.76 -0.06
N PHE A 55 0.63 -12.86 0.93
CA PHE A 55 1.88 -12.27 1.36
C PHE A 55 1.75 -11.83 2.82
N GLU A 56 2.85 -11.34 3.38
CA GLU A 56 2.87 -10.86 4.75
C GLU A 56 3.28 -9.40 4.81
N LEU A 57 2.78 -8.71 5.82
CA LEU A 57 3.23 -7.37 6.18
C LEU A 57 3.91 -7.46 7.55
N HIS A 58 5.14 -6.97 7.65
CA HIS A 58 5.93 -7.02 8.87
C HIS A 58 6.23 -5.61 9.36
N CYS A 59 6.23 -5.44 10.68
CA CYS A 59 6.74 -4.23 11.30
C CYS A 59 7.33 -4.56 12.66
N ASN A 60 8.25 -3.71 13.13
CA ASN A 60 8.88 -3.92 14.43
C ASN A 60 7.96 -3.45 15.54
N LYS A 61 7.70 -4.33 16.51
CA LYS A 61 6.88 -4.00 17.68
C LYS A 61 7.49 -2.78 18.38
N GLY A 62 6.65 -1.80 18.67
CA GLY A 62 7.09 -0.55 19.28
C GLY A 62 7.50 0.54 18.31
N ALA A 63 7.68 0.24 17.02
CA ALA A 63 7.93 1.26 16.02
C ALA A 63 6.68 2.12 15.78
N PRO A 64 6.84 3.41 15.44
CA PRO A 64 5.69 4.24 15.10
C PRO A 64 4.90 3.63 13.94
N GLY A 65 3.59 3.56 14.10
CA GLY A 65 2.71 3.00 13.08
C GLY A 65 2.73 1.48 12.98
N CYS A 66 3.37 0.78 13.91
CA CYS A 66 3.37 -0.69 13.92
C CYS A 66 2.34 -1.21 14.91
N LYS A 67 1.33 -1.90 14.40
CA LYS A 67 0.31 -2.54 15.24
C LYS A 67 -0.30 -3.72 14.51
N GLY A 68 -0.84 -4.67 15.27
CA GLY A 68 -1.64 -5.75 14.71
C GLY A 68 -2.95 -5.22 14.15
N LEU A 69 -3.51 -5.93 13.17
CA LEU A 69 -4.74 -5.55 12.50
C LEU A 69 -5.79 -6.61 12.70
N GLU A 70 -7.04 -6.17 12.82
CA GLU A 70 -8.17 -7.09 12.84
C GLU A 70 -8.44 -7.60 11.41
N PRO A 71 -8.98 -8.83 11.27
CA PRO A 71 -9.36 -9.31 9.95
C PRO A 71 -10.35 -8.37 9.26
N GLY A 72 -10.16 -8.16 7.98
CA GLY A 72 -11.01 -7.28 7.20
C GLY A 72 -10.30 -6.72 5.99
N ASN A 73 -10.97 -5.83 5.28
CA ASN A 73 -10.45 -5.20 4.08
C ASN A 73 -9.80 -3.86 4.39
N TYR A 74 -8.66 -3.62 3.75
CA TYR A 74 -7.91 -2.38 3.91
C TYR A 74 -7.41 -1.91 2.55
N LEU A 75 -7.18 -0.62 2.42
CA LEU A 75 -6.50 -0.06 1.27
C LEU A 75 -5.00 -0.04 1.55
N MET A 76 -4.23 -0.69 0.70
CA MET A 76 -2.77 -0.71 0.79
C MET A 76 -2.18 0.26 -0.24
N VAL A 77 -1.31 1.15 0.21
CA VAL A 77 -0.59 2.08 -0.65
C VAL A 77 0.90 1.76 -0.56
N ARG A 78 1.50 1.38 -1.69
CA ARG A 78 2.93 1.11 -1.77
C ARG A 78 3.68 2.43 -1.92
N LEU A 79 4.66 2.66 -1.07
CA LEU A 79 5.49 3.87 -1.15
C LEU A 79 6.53 3.73 -2.25
N PRO A 80 7.00 4.86 -2.82
CA PRO A 80 8.11 4.82 -3.78
C PRO A 80 9.36 4.22 -3.16
N LYS A 81 10.23 3.67 -4.00
CA LYS A 81 11.51 3.11 -3.56
C LYS A 81 12.32 4.17 -2.80
N ASN A 82 12.94 3.75 -1.70
CA ASN A 82 13.72 4.60 -0.78
C ASN A 82 12.89 5.52 0.13
N TYR A 83 11.58 5.34 0.14
CA TYR A 83 10.69 6.01 1.10
C TYR A 83 10.25 5.00 2.17
N GLY A 84 9.99 5.50 3.37
CA GLY A 84 9.57 4.68 4.49
C GLY A 84 10.72 4.35 5.44
N MET A 85 10.40 3.71 6.57
CA MET A 85 11.35 3.45 7.65
C MET A 85 12.04 2.10 7.55
N TYR A 86 11.61 1.22 6.67
CA TYR A 86 12.16 -0.12 6.53
C TYR A 86 12.97 -0.25 5.25
N ASP A 87 13.95 -1.16 5.29
CA ASP A 87 14.79 -1.47 4.13
C ASP A 87 14.13 -2.57 3.30
N CYS A 88 12.99 -2.27 2.74
CA CYS A 88 12.14 -3.19 1.97
C CYS A 88 11.09 -2.37 1.22
N ALA A 89 10.12 -3.04 0.60
CA ALA A 89 8.98 -2.37 0.01
C ALA A 89 8.05 -1.89 1.12
N ASN A 90 8.08 -0.60 1.41
CA ASN A 90 7.27 0.01 2.45
C ASN A 90 5.85 0.26 1.96
N VAL A 91 4.86 -0.05 2.79
CA VAL A 91 3.45 0.18 2.50
C VAL A 91 2.77 0.87 3.67
N GLU A 92 1.73 1.63 3.38
CA GLU A 92 0.83 2.22 4.36
C GLU A 92 -0.56 1.64 4.17
N LEU A 93 -1.28 1.44 5.27
CA LEU A 93 -2.64 0.93 5.24
C LEU A 93 -3.64 1.99 5.66
N TYR A 94 -4.79 1.98 5.01
CA TYR A 94 -5.91 2.89 5.24
C TYR A 94 -7.20 2.09 5.30
N PRO A 95 -8.29 2.64 5.85
CA PRO A 95 -9.61 2.02 5.70
C PRO A 95 -9.93 1.79 4.22
N SER A 96 -10.60 0.68 3.90
CA SER A 96 -10.80 0.26 2.51
C SER A 96 -11.54 1.28 1.64
N SER A 97 -12.39 2.12 2.24
CA SER A 97 -13.14 3.16 1.54
C SER A 97 -12.51 4.54 1.63
N ALA A 98 -11.30 4.65 2.22
CA ALA A 98 -10.68 5.95 2.48
C ALA A 98 -9.99 6.50 1.23
N ASP A 99 -9.89 7.83 1.19
CA ASP A 99 -9.03 8.54 0.26
C ASP A 99 -7.69 8.78 0.97
N PRO A 100 -6.57 8.17 0.51
CA PRO A 100 -5.28 8.31 1.19
C PRO A 100 -4.79 9.75 1.29
N ASP A 101 -5.20 10.62 0.37
CA ASP A 101 -4.79 12.01 0.37
C ASP A 101 -5.47 12.82 1.49
N HIS A 102 -6.56 12.31 2.05
CA HIS A 102 -7.37 13.01 3.05
C HIS A 102 -7.55 12.22 4.35
N SER A 103 -6.91 11.05 4.47
CA SER A 103 -7.05 10.18 5.63
C SER A 103 -5.70 9.88 6.25
N GLN A 104 -5.67 9.71 7.57
CA GLN A 104 -4.48 9.22 8.24
C GLN A 104 -4.29 7.73 7.98
N ASN A 105 -3.05 7.29 7.83
CA ASN A 105 -2.79 5.87 7.70
C ASN A 105 -3.09 5.15 9.03
N ILE A 106 -3.48 3.88 8.91
CA ILE A 106 -3.69 3.00 10.07
C ILE A 106 -2.36 2.47 10.58
N GLY A 107 -1.43 2.19 9.69
CA GLY A 107 -0.12 1.68 10.05
C GLY A 107 0.82 1.61 8.86
N SER A 108 2.11 1.43 9.15
CA SER A 108 3.19 1.36 8.17
C SER A 108 3.91 0.03 8.34
N TYR A 109 4.16 -0.66 7.23
CA TYR A 109 4.65 -2.03 7.22
C TYR A 109 5.65 -2.27 6.10
N CYS A 110 6.38 -3.37 6.23
CA CYS A 110 7.27 -3.91 5.22
C CYS A 110 6.56 -5.04 4.49
N LEU A 111 6.48 -4.96 3.16
CA LEU A 111 5.86 -6.00 2.33
C LEU A 111 6.84 -7.15 2.15
N ILE A 112 6.43 -8.35 2.53
CA ILE A 112 7.23 -9.57 2.41
C ILE A 112 6.50 -10.52 1.47
N ASP A 113 7.08 -10.73 0.30
CA ASP A 113 6.59 -11.75 -0.64
C ASP A 113 7.02 -13.14 -0.20
N LYS A 114 6.11 -14.11 -0.38
CA LYS A 114 6.41 -15.51 -0.12
C LYS A 114 6.41 -16.34 -1.38
#